data_217cb96614e6c7e8b4844dbcfadc9bf0
#
_entry.id   217cb96614e6c7e8b4844dbcfadc9bf0
#
_cell.length_a   1.000
_cell.length_b   1.000
_cell.length_c   1.000
_cell.angle_alpha   90.00
_cell.angle_beta   90.00
_cell.angle_gamma   90.00
#
_symmetry.space_group_name_H-M   'P 1'
#
loop_
_entity.id
_entity.type
_entity.pdbx_description
1 polymer ?
#
loop_
_entity_poly.entity_id
_entity_poly.type
_entity_poly.pdbx_seq_one_letter_code
_entity_poly.pdbx_strand_id
1 'polypeptide(L)'
;MKCVKKGLLVMIMFVLSANSFGQNKKQNKKTPGQAAFYSNTYPNIFLEAGYKQKDIDEKLARAYHDIFEGPNRVYFEVGDSMGYVSDVKNHDARTEGLSYGMMIAVQLNKKDVFDRIWRWSKKYLQHQDGPREAYFAWSINPQTMKKNSEGSASDGELYFVTDLLFASNRWGNNTGINYYGEARRILDAMWKKDGTGNIYNLFNTEHKQISFVPEGDGYKWTDPSYHLPAFLEVWALYAKDGHEQFYKDCADTSRVFLHRACHPVTGLNADYSDFSGAPHPTRWMPVGFRFDSWRVPMNIAMDYNWFGKDKSWQQEYAKRFQNFLRSKGINTFEDQFNLDGSRPDVILQAGGFKKLRHSLGLVSTAACTSLINKEKNSLDFVHALWNAKLEPYEDGYFDPYYDGLLYLFSLMQLSGKYQIIKQQAH
;
A
#
# COMPACT_ATOMS: atom_id res chain seq x y z
N MET A 1 30.71 97.52 20.97
CA MET A 1 31.77 96.51 20.67
C MET A 1 31.14 95.17 20.91
N LYS A 2 30.87 94.50 19.87
CA LYS A 2 30.04 93.20 19.95
C LYS A 2 31.00 92.03 19.78
N CYS A 3 30.98 91.15 20.78
CA CYS A 3 31.75 89.91 20.77
C CYS A 3 30.89 88.81 20.17
N VAL A 4 31.30 88.21 19.08
CA VAL A 4 30.60 87.11 18.41
C VAL A 4 31.13 85.82 18.92
N LYS A 5 30.33 84.99 19.63
CA LYS A 5 30.64 83.62 20.03
C LYS A 5 30.30 82.69 18.89
N LYS A 6 31.31 81.96 18.38
CA LYS A 6 31.11 80.85 17.47
C LYS A 6 30.67 79.61 18.26
N GLY A 7 29.46 79.10 17.98
CA GLY A 7 28.98 77.82 18.47
C GLY A 7 29.46 76.68 17.57
N LEU A 8 30.09 75.70 18.16
CA LEU A 8 30.55 74.48 17.49
C LEU A 8 29.41 73.42 17.52
N LEU A 9 28.88 73.09 16.36
CA LEU A 9 27.83 72.09 16.21
C LEU A 9 28.50 70.70 16.10
N VAL A 10 28.38 69.89 17.14
CA VAL A 10 28.86 68.48 17.11
C VAL A 10 27.71 67.64 16.53
N MET A 11 27.94 67.13 15.33
CA MET A 11 27.01 66.20 14.64
C MET A 11 27.35 64.78 15.10
N ILE A 12 26.49 64.21 15.96
CA ILE A 12 26.57 62.82 16.37
C ILE A 12 25.95 61.95 15.30
N MET A 13 26.73 61.24 14.48
CA MET A 13 26.27 60.18 13.59
C MET A 13 25.90 58.92 14.40
N PHE A 14 24.63 58.63 14.50
CA PHE A 14 24.16 57.31 14.90
C PHE A 14 24.35 56.35 13.73
N VAL A 15 25.32 55.44 13.85
CA VAL A 15 25.44 54.28 12.96
C VAL A 15 24.48 53.21 13.46
N LEU A 16 23.35 53.07 12.77
CA LEU A 16 22.44 51.92 12.92
C LEU A 16 23.11 50.71 12.25
N SER A 17 23.70 49.88 13.02
CA SER A 17 24.11 48.52 12.58
C SER A 17 22.85 47.66 12.44
N ALA A 18 22.33 47.54 11.24
CA ALA A 18 21.32 46.54 10.91
C ALA A 18 21.96 45.15 10.97
N ASN A 19 21.80 44.46 12.08
CA ASN A 19 22.05 43.02 12.14
C ASN A 19 21.00 42.30 11.30
N SER A 20 21.32 42.04 10.04
CA SER A 20 20.58 41.09 9.22
C SER A 20 20.81 39.68 9.77
N PHE A 21 19.91 39.17 10.59
CA PHE A 21 19.76 37.74 10.85
C PHE A 21 19.46 37.04 9.55
N GLY A 22 20.46 36.67 8.80
CA GLY A 22 20.36 35.73 7.70
C GLY A 22 19.94 34.40 8.26
N GLN A 23 18.64 34.06 8.16
CA GLN A 23 18.20 32.67 8.31
C GLN A 23 18.87 31.86 7.21
N ASN A 24 19.98 31.24 7.52
CA ASN A 24 20.57 30.15 6.73
C ASN A 24 19.54 29.02 6.69
N LYS A 25 18.59 29.05 5.73
CA LYS A 25 17.90 27.83 5.29
C LYS A 25 19.01 26.91 4.77
N LYS A 26 19.45 25.98 5.60
CA LYS A 26 20.25 24.84 5.14
C LYS A 26 19.42 24.16 4.03
N GLN A 27 19.72 24.46 2.78
CA GLN A 27 19.30 23.64 1.66
C GLN A 27 19.94 22.28 1.90
N ASN A 28 19.14 21.31 2.38
CA ASN A 28 19.56 19.93 2.42
C ASN A 28 19.95 19.54 0.99
N LYS A 29 21.24 19.40 0.73
CA LYS A 29 21.75 18.89 -0.53
C LYS A 29 21.13 17.48 -0.69
N LYS A 30 20.23 17.35 -1.66
CA LYS A 30 19.62 16.07 -2.01
C LYS A 30 20.74 15.10 -2.40
N THR A 31 20.96 14.07 -1.60
CA THR A 31 21.91 13.00 -1.91
C THR A 31 21.24 12.08 -2.93
N PRO A 32 21.81 11.89 -4.13
CA PRO A 32 21.25 10.95 -5.10
C PRO A 32 21.10 9.55 -4.50
N GLY A 33 19.95 8.88 -4.74
CA GLY A 33 19.69 7.53 -4.24
C GLY A 33 19.14 7.43 -2.81
N GLN A 34 18.86 8.55 -2.14
CA GLN A 34 18.23 8.55 -0.82
C GLN A 34 16.72 8.20 -0.94
N ALA A 35 16.22 7.34 -0.04
CA ALA A 35 14.82 6.93 -0.01
C ALA A 35 13.85 8.13 0.17
N ALA A 36 12.63 7.98 -0.32
CA ALA A 36 11.65 9.06 -0.41
C ALA A 36 11.29 9.68 0.94
N PHE A 37 11.26 8.90 2.02
CA PHE A 37 11.03 9.43 3.37
C PHE A 37 12.03 10.53 3.75
N TYR A 38 13.31 10.35 3.38
CA TYR A 38 14.37 11.29 3.72
C TYR A 38 14.53 12.42 2.69
N SER A 39 14.36 12.10 1.39
CA SER A 39 14.56 13.04 0.28
C SER A 39 13.31 13.86 -0.06
N ASN A 40 12.15 13.39 0.37
CA ASN A 40 10.82 13.87 -0.06
C ASN A 40 10.65 13.88 -1.60
N THR A 41 11.32 12.93 -2.29
CA THR A 41 11.30 12.80 -3.75
C THR A 41 10.84 11.40 -4.10
N TYR A 42 9.79 11.31 -4.90
CA TYR A 42 9.22 10.07 -5.40
C TYR A 42 9.53 9.99 -6.89
N PRO A 43 10.25 8.94 -7.37
CA PRO A 43 10.59 8.82 -8.78
C PRO A 43 9.33 8.61 -9.63
N ASN A 44 9.36 9.16 -10.84
CA ASN A 44 8.34 8.91 -11.85
C ASN A 44 8.97 8.09 -12.98
N ILE A 45 8.75 6.77 -12.93
CA ILE A 45 9.35 5.81 -13.87
C ILE A 45 8.74 5.93 -15.28
N PHE A 46 7.50 6.40 -15.39
CA PHE A 46 6.91 6.67 -16.70
C PHE A 46 7.64 7.80 -17.43
N LEU A 47 8.11 8.85 -16.73
CA LEU A 47 8.98 9.87 -17.34
C LEU A 47 10.32 9.29 -17.78
N GLU A 48 10.93 8.40 -16.95
CA GLU A 48 12.17 7.70 -17.30
C GLU A 48 11.98 6.79 -18.53
N ALA A 49 10.77 6.22 -18.71
CA ALA A 49 10.39 5.45 -19.87
C ALA A 49 10.01 6.30 -21.11
N GLY A 50 10.08 7.63 -21.03
CA GLY A 50 9.87 8.54 -22.16
C GLY A 50 8.44 9.06 -22.34
N TYR A 51 7.51 8.74 -21.42
CA TYR A 51 6.15 9.28 -21.48
C TYR A 51 6.09 10.71 -20.96
N LYS A 52 5.15 11.51 -21.48
CA LYS A 52 4.98 12.92 -21.04
C LYS A 52 4.13 13.01 -19.78
N GLN A 53 4.42 13.97 -18.91
CA GLN A 53 3.69 14.17 -17.67
C GLN A 53 2.17 14.31 -17.88
N LYS A 54 1.75 15.05 -18.92
CA LYS A 54 0.33 15.20 -19.26
C LYS A 54 -0.34 13.85 -19.53
N ASP A 55 0.29 12.99 -20.33
CA ASP A 55 -0.25 11.68 -20.72
C ASP A 55 -0.32 10.74 -19.49
N ILE A 56 0.65 10.86 -18.57
CA ILE A 56 0.70 10.12 -17.31
C ILE A 56 -0.47 10.54 -16.39
N ASP A 57 -0.67 11.84 -16.23
CA ASP A 57 -1.76 12.38 -15.40
C ASP A 57 -3.13 12.00 -16.00
N GLU A 58 -3.31 12.07 -17.30
CA GLU A 58 -4.52 11.63 -18.01
C GLU A 58 -4.79 10.13 -17.85
N LYS A 59 -3.74 9.29 -17.96
CA LYS A 59 -3.87 7.83 -17.77
C LYS A 59 -4.30 7.50 -16.36
N LEU A 60 -3.69 8.14 -15.36
CA LEU A 60 -4.05 7.95 -13.95
C LEU A 60 -5.49 8.39 -13.69
N ALA A 61 -5.89 9.57 -14.20
CA ALA A 61 -7.24 10.08 -14.05
C ALA A 61 -8.29 9.16 -14.70
N ARG A 62 -7.98 8.62 -15.89
CA ARG A 62 -8.85 7.66 -16.59
C ARG A 62 -8.99 6.37 -15.80
N ALA A 63 -7.88 5.80 -15.30
CA ALA A 63 -7.93 4.58 -14.51
C ALA A 63 -8.76 4.78 -13.22
N TYR A 64 -8.62 5.94 -12.56
CA TYR A 64 -9.47 6.28 -11.42
C TYR A 64 -10.95 6.36 -11.83
N HIS A 65 -11.26 7.08 -12.93
CA HIS A 65 -12.63 7.17 -13.44
C HIS A 65 -13.23 5.80 -13.73
N ASP A 66 -12.50 4.93 -14.45
CA ASP A 66 -13.01 3.61 -14.84
C ASP A 66 -13.34 2.73 -13.63
N ILE A 67 -12.55 2.83 -12.55
CA ILE A 67 -12.68 1.99 -11.35
C ILE A 67 -13.67 2.58 -10.34
N PHE A 68 -13.79 3.91 -10.23
CA PHE A 68 -14.61 4.54 -9.20
C PHE A 68 -15.90 5.21 -9.73
N GLU A 69 -15.93 5.63 -10.99
CA GLU A 69 -17.01 6.49 -11.52
C GLU A 69 -17.68 5.90 -12.76
N GLY A 70 -16.94 5.13 -13.57
CA GLY A 70 -17.36 4.62 -14.86
C GLY A 70 -18.46 3.52 -14.79
N PRO A 71 -18.91 3.01 -15.96
CA PRO A 71 -19.96 2.00 -16.01
C PRO A 71 -19.57 0.65 -15.39
N ASN A 72 -18.27 0.33 -15.37
CA ASN A 72 -17.72 -0.90 -14.79
C ASN A 72 -17.08 -0.67 -13.41
N ARG A 73 -17.46 0.41 -12.74
CA ARG A 73 -16.91 0.77 -11.44
C ARG A 73 -17.12 -0.28 -10.38
N VAL A 74 -16.23 -0.32 -9.42
CA VAL A 74 -16.32 -1.16 -8.21
C VAL A 74 -16.75 -0.36 -6.97
N TYR A 75 -16.75 0.98 -7.05
CA TYR A 75 -17.19 1.88 -5.98
C TYR A 75 -18.68 2.24 -6.14
N PHE A 76 -19.44 2.17 -5.04
CA PHE A 76 -20.87 2.46 -5.00
C PHE A 76 -21.20 3.35 -3.80
N GLU A 77 -21.95 4.40 -4.04
CA GLU A 77 -22.48 5.27 -2.99
C GLU A 77 -23.74 4.70 -2.35
N VAL A 78 -23.93 4.94 -1.05
CA VAL A 78 -25.07 4.52 -0.26
C VAL A 78 -25.61 5.72 0.52
N GLY A 79 -26.74 6.24 0.10
CA GLY A 79 -27.31 7.47 0.65
C GLY A 79 -26.33 8.65 0.53
N ASP A 80 -26.47 9.61 1.43
CA ASP A 80 -25.74 10.88 1.32
C ASP A 80 -24.32 10.84 1.90
N SER A 81 -23.96 9.79 2.69
CA SER A 81 -22.73 9.86 3.49
C SER A 81 -21.92 8.57 3.53
N MET A 82 -22.34 7.50 2.89
CA MET A 82 -21.67 6.21 2.88
C MET A 82 -21.40 5.73 1.45
N GLY A 83 -20.45 4.80 1.31
CA GLY A 83 -20.13 4.13 0.07
C GLY A 83 -19.26 2.91 0.33
N TYR A 84 -19.15 2.02 -0.64
CA TYR A 84 -18.34 0.82 -0.51
C TYR A 84 -17.68 0.44 -1.83
N VAL A 85 -16.61 -0.34 -1.73
CA VAL A 85 -15.96 -1.02 -2.85
C VAL A 85 -16.43 -2.47 -2.84
N SER A 86 -16.89 -2.97 -3.99
CA SER A 86 -17.40 -4.32 -4.15
C SER A 86 -16.52 -5.15 -5.07
N ASP A 87 -16.25 -6.37 -4.68
CA ASP A 87 -15.94 -7.41 -5.65
C ASP A 87 -17.24 -7.77 -6.40
N VAL A 88 -17.43 -7.06 -7.50
CA VAL A 88 -18.69 -7.13 -8.28
C VAL A 88 -18.99 -8.52 -8.83
N LYS A 89 -17.96 -9.33 -8.96
CA LYS A 89 -18.04 -10.68 -9.48
C LYS A 89 -18.46 -11.70 -8.41
N ASN A 90 -17.92 -11.54 -7.21
CA ASN A 90 -18.29 -12.37 -6.06
C ASN A 90 -19.49 -11.82 -5.29
N HIS A 91 -20.04 -10.67 -5.71
CA HIS A 91 -21.18 -10.01 -5.08
C HIS A 91 -20.98 -9.74 -3.59
N ASP A 92 -19.75 -9.41 -3.21
CA ASP A 92 -19.41 -9.05 -1.83
C ASP A 92 -18.59 -7.77 -1.75
N ALA A 93 -18.49 -7.21 -0.54
CA ALA A 93 -17.57 -6.16 -0.18
C ALA A 93 -16.61 -6.71 0.87
N ARG A 94 -15.32 -6.59 0.63
CA ARG A 94 -14.24 -7.11 1.47
C ARG A 94 -13.44 -5.99 2.10
N THR A 95 -12.90 -6.24 3.29
CA THR A 95 -11.98 -5.29 3.94
C THR A 95 -10.79 -4.97 3.05
N GLU A 96 -10.30 -5.91 2.26
CA GLU A 96 -9.27 -5.70 1.24
C GLU A 96 -9.66 -4.55 0.28
N GLY A 97 -10.74 -4.67 -0.47
CA GLY A 97 -11.15 -3.66 -1.45
C GLY A 97 -11.57 -2.34 -0.82
N LEU A 98 -12.21 -2.39 0.37
CA LEU A 98 -12.61 -1.19 1.11
C LEU A 98 -11.38 -0.39 1.54
N SER A 99 -10.38 -1.04 2.13
CA SER A 99 -9.16 -0.39 2.55
C SER A 99 -8.32 0.08 1.36
N TYR A 100 -8.25 -0.69 0.27
CA TYR A 100 -7.60 -0.25 -0.97
C TYR A 100 -8.28 1.00 -1.54
N GLY A 101 -9.61 1.05 -1.52
CA GLY A 101 -10.36 2.24 -1.94
C GLY A 101 -10.03 3.46 -1.08
N MET A 102 -9.89 3.28 0.24
CA MET A 102 -9.46 4.35 1.16
C MET A 102 -8.03 4.80 0.90
N MET A 103 -7.09 3.87 0.68
CA MET A 103 -5.71 4.22 0.34
C MET A 103 -5.63 5.02 -0.96
N ILE A 104 -6.31 4.58 -2.02
CA ILE A 104 -6.40 5.30 -3.29
C ILE A 104 -6.98 6.71 -3.06
N ALA A 105 -8.07 6.80 -2.31
CA ALA A 105 -8.74 8.07 -2.03
C ALA A 105 -7.84 9.03 -1.25
N VAL A 106 -7.12 8.56 -0.21
CA VAL A 106 -6.22 9.43 0.55
C VAL A 106 -5.00 9.85 -0.28
N GLN A 107 -4.45 8.98 -1.13
CA GLN A 107 -3.34 9.31 -2.01
C GLN A 107 -3.74 10.36 -3.07
N LEU A 108 -4.92 10.25 -3.67
CA LEU A 108 -5.43 11.15 -4.69
C LEU A 108 -6.21 12.35 -4.14
N ASN A 109 -6.20 12.55 -2.81
CA ASN A 109 -6.90 13.65 -2.10
C ASN A 109 -8.42 13.67 -2.33
N LYS A 110 -9.06 12.51 -2.39
CA LYS A 110 -10.51 12.32 -2.57
C LYS A 110 -11.18 12.09 -1.20
N LYS A 111 -11.23 13.15 -0.38
CA LYS A 111 -11.72 13.06 1.02
C LYS A 111 -13.14 12.50 1.14
N ASP A 112 -14.07 12.93 0.29
CA ASP A 112 -15.46 12.48 0.37
C ASP A 112 -15.58 10.96 0.14
N VAL A 113 -14.88 10.43 -0.87
CA VAL A 113 -14.83 8.98 -1.15
C VAL A 113 -14.25 8.20 0.05
N PHE A 114 -13.14 8.72 0.62
CA PHE A 114 -12.52 8.15 1.80
C PHE A 114 -13.50 8.06 2.98
N ASP A 115 -14.13 9.18 3.30
CA ASP A 115 -15.05 9.30 4.42
C ASP A 115 -16.28 8.39 4.26
N ARG A 116 -16.80 8.28 3.03
CA ARG A 116 -17.93 7.40 2.71
C ARG A 116 -17.58 5.94 2.91
N ILE A 117 -16.41 5.50 2.42
CA ILE A 117 -15.96 4.11 2.58
C ILE A 117 -15.72 3.81 4.06
N TRP A 118 -15.05 4.72 4.79
CA TRP A 118 -14.81 4.53 6.22
C TRP A 118 -16.10 4.40 7.03
N ARG A 119 -17.07 5.31 6.83
CA ARG A 119 -18.36 5.25 7.55
C ARG A 119 -19.09 3.96 7.29
N TRP A 120 -19.07 3.47 6.05
CA TRP A 120 -19.71 2.22 5.68
C TRP A 120 -19.00 1.01 6.32
N SER A 121 -17.70 0.94 6.22
CA SER A 121 -16.87 -0.14 6.79
C SER A 121 -17.05 -0.22 8.30
N LYS A 122 -16.97 0.92 8.99
CA LYS A 122 -17.16 1.00 10.44
C LYS A 122 -18.56 0.57 10.87
N LYS A 123 -19.58 0.96 10.13
CA LYS A 123 -20.98 0.66 10.50
C LYS A 123 -21.34 -0.81 10.30
N TYR A 124 -20.89 -1.42 9.21
CA TYR A 124 -21.39 -2.74 8.82
C TYR A 124 -20.42 -3.89 9.05
N LEU A 125 -19.13 -3.63 9.11
CA LEU A 125 -18.09 -4.65 9.25
C LEU A 125 -17.42 -4.62 10.62
N GLN A 126 -17.16 -3.43 11.20
CA GLN A 126 -16.43 -3.34 12.47
C GLN A 126 -17.28 -3.88 13.61
N HIS A 127 -16.72 -4.82 14.37
CA HIS A 127 -17.32 -5.32 15.59
C HIS A 127 -17.29 -4.23 16.69
N GLN A 128 -18.41 -4.03 17.33
CA GLN A 128 -18.55 -2.97 18.34
C GLN A 128 -18.35 -3.49 19.77
N ASP A 129 -18.42 -4.80 19.96
CA ASP A 129 -18.27 -5.46 21.27
C ASP A 129 -17.76 -6.91 21.10
N GLY A 130 -17.61 -7.61 22.23
CA GLY A 130 -17.18 -8.99 22.30
C GLY A 130 -15.69 -9.20 22.00
N PRO A 131 -15.24 -10.47 21.87
CA PRO A 131 -13.83 -10.77 21.65
C PRO A 131 -13.24 -10.13 20.39
N ARG A 132 -14.06 -9.91 19.34
CA ARG A 132 -13.64 -9.28 18.09
C ARG A 132 -13.77 -7.76 18.09
N GLU A 133 -14.11 -7.11 19.22
CA GLU A 133 -14.25 -5.65 19.25
C GLU A 133 -13.14 -4.93 18.51
N ALA A 134 -13.52 -3.95 17.67
CA ALA A 134 -12.68 -3.14 16.78
C ALA A 134 -11.98 -3.86 15.61
N TYR A 135 -12.00 -5.19 15.55
CA TYR A 135 -11.69 -5.92 14.31
C TYR A 135 -12.88 -5.89 13.34
N PHE A 136 -12.65 -6.27 12.10
CA PHE A 136 -13.65 -6.23 11.04
C PHE A 136 -14.02 -7.64 10.55
N ALA A 137 -15.30 -7.87 10.29
CA ALA A 137 -15.70 -8.99 9.45
C ALA A 137 -15.12 -8.78 8.05
N TRP A 138 -14.37 -9.75 7.54
CA TRP A 138 -13.62 -9.54 6.30
C TRP A 138 -14.48 -9.40 5.05
N SER A 139 -15.70 -9.93 5.05
CA SER A 139 -16.60 -9.94 3.88
C SER A 139 -18.07 -9.86 4.26
N ILE A 140 -18.82 -9.08 3.48
CA ILE A 140 -20.28 -8.89 3.63
C ILE A 140 -20.94 -8.82 2.24
N ASN A 141 -22.15 -9.33 2.12
CA ASN A 141 -22.99 -9.05 0.96
C ASN A 141 -23.59 -7.63 1.10
N PRO A 142 -23.23 -6.67 0.24
CA PRO A 142 -23.63 -5.28 0.40
C PRO A 142 -25.10 -4.99 0.05
N GLN A 143 -25.81 -5.92 -0.57
CA GLN A 143 -27.23 -5.79 -0.88
C GLN A 143 -28.13 -6.26 0.28
N THR A 144 -27.74 -7.36 0.91
CA THR A 144 -28.48 -7.94 2.04
C THR A 144 -27.96 -7.48 3.40
N MET A 145 -26.78 -6.87 3.45
CA MET A 145 -26.04 -6.49 4.66
C MET A 145 -25.74 -7.70 5.59
N LYS A 146 -25.74 -8.90 5.03
CA LYS A 146 -25.39 -10.11 5.75
C LYS A 146 -23.88 -10.35 5.63
N LYS A 147 -23.19 -10.45 6.74
CA LYS A 147 -21.78 -10.84 6.79
C LYS A 147 -21.62 -12.26 6.26
N ASN A 148 -20.65 -12.47 5.39
CA ASN A 148 -20.27 -13.78 4.88
C ASN A 148 -19.40 -14.54 5.89
N SER A 149 -18.66 -13.79 6.71
CA SER A 149 -17.84 -14.29 7.82
C SER A 149 -17.76 -13.22 8.90
N GLU A 150 -17.71 -13.64 10.17
CA GLU A 150 -17.44 -12.73 11.29
C GLU A 150 -15.94 -12.56 11.57
N GLY A 151 -15.09 -13.41 10.97
CA GLY A 151 -13.63 -13.36 11.15
C GLY A 151 -12.99 -12.22 10.40
N SER A 152 -11.78 -11.83 10.83
CA SER A 152 -10.97 -10.77 10.21
C SER A 152 -10.03 -11.35 9.16
N ALA A 153 -9.58 -10.48 8.23
CA ALA A 153 -8.46 -10.71 7.34
C ALA A 153 -7.43 -9.59 7.59
N SER A 154 -6.22 -9.97 8.01
CA SER A 154 -5.25 -9.02 8.56
C SER A 154 -4.84 -7.90 7.61
N ASP A 155 -4.88 -8.13 6.29
CA ASP A 155 -4.56 -7.10 5.28
C ASP A 155 -5.49 -5.88 5.37
N GLY A 156 -6.80 -6.10 5.61
CA GLY A 156 -7.76 -5.02 5.77
C GLY A 156 -7.39 -4.10 6.94
N GLU A 157 -7.10 -4.68 8.09
CA GLU A 157 -6.69 -3.93 9.28
C GLU A 157 -5.38 -3.17 9.07
N LEU A 158 -4.40 -3.77 8.37
CA LEU A 158 -3.11 -3.12 8.05
C LEU A 158 -3.32 -1.86 7.20
N TYR A 159 -4.13 -1.97 6.18
CA TYR A 159 -4.43 -0.84 5.31
C TYR A 159 -5.29 0.21 6.02
N PHE A 160 -6.38 -0.17 6.72
CA PHE A 160 -7.23 0.77 7.46
C PHE A 160 -6.44 1.65 8.43
N VAL A 161 -5.53 1.05 9.21
CA VAL A 161 -4.67 1.83 10.13
C VAL A 161 -3.80 2.82 9.37
N THR A 162 -3.13 2.38 8.31
CA THR A 162 -2.24 3.24 7.51
C THR A 162 -3.02 4.36 6.83
N ASP A 163 -4.18 4.05 6.28
CA ASP A 163 -5.09 4.99 5.62
C ASP A 163 -5.56 6.09 6.57
N LEU A 164 -5.98 5.70 7.77
CA LEU A 164 -6.45 6.62 8.79
C LEU A 164 -5.32 7.50 9.32
N LEU A 165 -4.11 6.97 9.49
CA LEU A 165 -2.93 7.77 9.84
C LEU A 165 -2.60 8.78 8.73
N PHE A 166 -2.68 8.37 7.46
CA PHE A 166 -2.48 9.27 6.32
C PHE A 166 -3.60 10.32 6.22
N ALA A 167 -4.85 9.93 6.45
CA ALA A 167 -5.98 10.86 6.50
C ALA A 167 -5.81 11.91 7.61
N SER A 168 -5.40 11.48 8.80
CA SER A 168 -5.06 12.36 9.90
C SER A 168 -3.96 13.37 9.52
N ASN A 169 -2.91 12.89 8.87
CA ASN A 169 -1.80 13.74 8.45
C ASN A 169 -2.19 14.72 7.32
N ARG A 170 -3.11 14.32 6.44
CA ARG A 170 -3.52 15.11 5.28
C ARG A 170 -4.63 16.11 5.59
N TRP A 171 -5.65 15.69 6.33
CA TRP A 171 -6.89 16.43 6.52
C TRP A 171 -7.13 16.90 7.96
N GLY A 172 -6.30 16.41 8.92
CA GLY A 172 -6.49 16.67 10.35
C GLY A 172 -7.62 15.84 10.96
N ASN A 173 -7.92 16.07 12.24
CA ASN A 173 -8.83 15.22 13.01
C ASN A 173 -10.15 15.92 13.40
N ASN A 174 -10.32 17.20 13.03
CA ASN A 174 -11.51 18.01 13.35
C ASN A 174 -12.44 18.18 12.13
N THR A 175 -12.64 17.12 11.35
CA THR A 175 -13.33 17.19 10.06
C THR A 175 -14.59 16.32 10.00
N GLY A 176 -15.20 16.02 11.15
CA GLY A 176 -16.34 15.11 11.27
C GLY A 176 -15.94 13.64 11.52
N ILE A 177 -14.69 13.29 11.26
CA ILE A 177 -14.06 12.00 11.61
C ILE A 177 -12.74 12.31 12.31
N ASN A 178 -12.53 11.75 13.50
CA ASN A 178 -11.24 11.75 14.16
C ASN A 178 -10.41 10.58 13.64
N TYR A 179 -9.76 10.75 12.48
CA TYR A 179 -9.01 9.68 11.82
C TYR A 179 -7.93 9.07 12.71
N TYR A 180 -7.20 9.89 13.47
CA TYR A 180 -6.19 9.39 14.40
C TYR A 180 -6.82 8.55 15.53
N GLY A 181 -7.93 9.01 16.11
CA GLY A 181 -8.66 8.25 17.10
C GLY A 181 -9.18 6.90 16.58
N GLU A 182 -9.64 6.86 15.33
CA GLU A 182 -10.08 5.63 14.69
C GLU A 182 -8.91 4.67 14.43
N ALA A 183 -7.77 5.17 13.93
CA ALA A 183 -6.55 4.36 13.78
C ALA A 183 -6.10 3.76 15.12
N ARG A 184 -6.11 4.58 16.19
CA ARG A 184 -5.73 4.15 17.54
C ARG A 184 -6.66 3.07 18.10
N ARG A 185 -7.96 3.14 17.82
CA ARG A 185 -8.92 2.12 18.25
C ARG A 185 -8.60 0.75 17.64
N ILE A 186 -8.25 0.71 16.35
CA ILE A 186 -7.85 -0.54 15.67
C ILE A 186 -6.52 -1.04 16.23
N LEU A 187 -5.51 -0.17 16.34
CA LEU A 187 -4.20 -0.51 16.89
C LEU A 187 -4.31 -1.07 18.33
N ASP A 188 -5.11 -0.43 19.17
CA ASP A 188 -5.36 -0.90 20.53
C ASP A 188 -5.94 -2.33 20.54
N ALA A 189 -6.86 -2.63 19.62
CA ALA A 189 -7.42 -3.97 19.47
C ALA A 189 -6.39 -5.01 19.02
N MET A 190 -5.44 -4.61 18.18
CA MET A 190 -4.35 -5.49 17.71
C MET A 190 -3.42 -5.94 18.84
N TRP A 191 -3.45 -5.27 20.00
CA TRP A 191 -2.58 -5.53 21.15
C TRP A 191 -3.30 -6.06 22.39
N LYS A 192 -4.62 -6.03 22.42
CA LYS A 192 -5.40 -6.28 23.66
C LYS A 192 -6.20 -7.57 23.64
N LYS A 193 -5.96 -8.46 22.68
CA LYS A 193 -6.66 -9.75 22.59
C LYS A 193 -5.93 -10.81 23.41
N ASP A 194 -6.68 -11.51 24.25
CA ASP A 194 -6.18 -12.47 25.24
C ASP A 194 -6.40 -13.94 24.88
N GLY A 195 -6.91 -14.20 23.67
CA GLY A 195 -7.26 -15.55 23.22
C GLY A 195 -8.69 -15.97 23.54
N THR A 196 -9.47 -15.12 24.21
CA THR A 196 -10.90 -15.39 24.47
C THR A 196 -11.64 -15.63 23.16
N GLY A 197 -12.38 -16.72 23.06
CA GLY A 197 -13.06 -17.12 21.82
C GLY A 197 -12.14 -17.47 20.66
N ASN A 198 -10.89 -17.82 20.93
CA ASN A 198 -9.81 -18.03 19.95
C ASN A 198 -9.49 -16.78 19.09
N ILE A 199 -9.68 -15.58 19.67
CA ILE A 199 -9.33 -14.30 19.05
C ILE A 199 -8.04 -13.78 19.68
N TYR A 200 -7.04 -13.51 18.85
CA TYR A 200 -5.69 -13.15 19.24
C TYR A 200 -5.32 -11.76 18.78
N ASN A 201 -4.18 -11.26 19.25
CA ASN A 201 -3.54 -10.07 18.67
C ASN A 201 -3.26 -10.32 17.17
N LEU A 202 -3.28 -9.29 16.37
CA LEU A 202 -2.94 -9.40 14.94
C LEU A 202 -1.47 -9.78 14.75
N PHE A 203 -0.61 -9.31 15.65
CA PHE A 203 0.81 -9.65 15.66
C PHE A 203 1.07 -10.96 16.41
N ASN A 204 1.80 -11.87 15.76
CA ASN A 204 2.49 -12.92 16.48
C ASN A 204 3.75 -12.32 17.12
N THR A 205 3.73 -12.13 18.45
CA THR A 205 4.80 -11.42 19.16
C THR A 205 6.09 -12.22 19.28
N GLU A 206 6.01 -13.56 19.26
CA GLU A 206 7.17 -14.46 19.26
C GLU A 206 7.97 -14.31 17.97
N HIS A 207 7.28 -14.31 16.85
CA HIS A 207 7.91 -14.19 15.52
C HIS A 207 8.08 -12.74 15.06
N LYS A 208 7.46 -11.76 15.73
CA LYS A 208 7.37 -10.36 15.31
C LYS A 208 6.87 -10.22 13.86
N GLN A 209 5.80 -10.93 13.56
CA GLN A 209 5.19 -11.00 12.23
C GLN A 209 3.67 -10.85 12.30
N ILE A 210 3.06 -10.51 11.17
CA ILE A 210 1.62 -10.45 11.00
C ILE A 210 1.10 -11.89 10.81
N SER A 211 0.06 -12.24 11.56
CA SER A 211 -0.67 -13.50 11.34
C SER A 211 -1.59 -13.39 10.12
N PHE A 212 -1.87 -14.50 9.45
CA PHE A 212 -2.81 -14.53 8.32
C PHE A 212 -4.18 -14.00 8.74
N VAL A 213 -4.73 -14.52 9.83
CA VAL A 213 -5.90 -13.95 10.50
C VAL A 213 -5.68 -14.01 12.02
N PRO A 214 -6.23 -13.06 12.79
CA PRO A 214 -6.04 -13.03 14.24
C PRO A 214 -6.97 -14.02 14.96
N GLU A 215 -7.23 -15.19 14.40
CA GLU A 215 -8.13 -16.18 15.00
C GLU A 215 -7.80 -17.62 14.60
N GLY A 216 -8.12 -18.55 15.48
CA GLY A 216 -8.03 -19.99 15.25
C GLY A 216 -6.64 -20.44 14.78
N ASP A 217 -6.61 -21.38 13.82
CA ASP A 217 -5.34 -21.86 13.25
C ASP A 217 -4.65 -20.83 12.33
N GLY A 218 -5.39 -19.89 11.76
CA GLY A 218 -4.82 -18.83 10.92
C GLY A 218 -3.89 -17.87 11.67
N TYR A 219 -3.93 -17.88 13.00
CA TYR A 219 -2.98 -17.13 13.84
C TYR A 219 -1.55 -17.74 13.80
N LYS A 220 -1.39 -18.99 13.40
CA LYS A 220 -0.13 -19.75 13.47
C LYS A 220 0.74 -19.64 12.21
N TRP A 221 0.27 -18.95 11.18
CA TRP A 221 0.94 -18.80 9.90
C TRP A 221 0.61 -17.43 9.28
N THR A 222 1.20 -17.11 8.14
CA THR A 222 1.13 -15.78 7.54
C THR A 222 0.92 -15.84 6.03
N ASP A 223 0.60 -14.70 5.44
CA ASP A 223 0.61 -14.43 4.01
C ASP A 223 1.80 -13.52 3.68
N PRO A 224 2.69 -13.88 2.75
CA PRO A 224 3.80 -13.02 2.34
C PRO A 224 3.38 -11.63 1.88
N SER A 225 2.17 -11.48 1.33
CA SER A 225 1.65 -10.18 0.90
C SER A 225 1.21 -9.27 2.05
N TYR A 226 1.02 -9.81 3.25
CA TYR A 226 0.72 -9.04 4.48
C TYR A 226 1.98 -8.47 5.14
N HIS A 227 3.17 -8.88 4.68
CA HIS A 227 4.42 -8.28 5.09
C HIS A 227 4.62 -6.94 4.39
N LEU A 228 4.20 -5.88 5.06
CA LEU A 228 4.22 -4.49 4.60
C LEU A 228 5.20 -3.67 5.44
N PRO A 229 6.54 -3.89 5.31
CA PRO A 229 7.51 -3.20 6.15
C PRO A 229 7.41 -1.67 6.07
N ALA A 230 7.04 -1.13 4.91
CA ALA A 230 6.82 0.30 4.74
C ALA A 230 5.68 0.84 5.60
N PHE A 231 4.59 0.09 5.79
CA PHE A 231 3.48 0.50 6.67
C PHE A 231 3.89 0.46 8.13
N LEU A 232 4.60 -0.59 8.54
CA LEU A 232 5.12 -0.71 9.90
C LEU A 232 6.10 0.42 10.27
N GLU A 233 6.93 0.87 9.32
CA GLU A 233 7.76 2.08 9.50
C GLU A 233 6.90 3.34 9.66
N VAL A 234 5.81 3.47 8.89
CA VAL A 234 4.84 4.58 9.04
C VAL A 234 4.19 4.54 10.42
N TRP A 235 3.82 3.35 10.91
CA TRP A 235 3.25 3.20 12.26
C TRP A 235 4.26 3.57 13.35
N ALA A 236 5.51 3.16 13.20
CA ALA A 236 6.59 3.57 14.11
C ALA A 236 6.78 5.10 14.17
N LEU A 237 6.39 5.82 13.13
CA LEU A 237 6.47 7.29 13.09
C LEU A 237 5.23 7.98 13.67
N TYR A 238 4.03 7.45 13.40
CA TYR A 238 2.78 8.18 13.58
C TYR A 238 1.78 7.55 14.55
N ALA A 239 1.89 6.27 14.91
CA ALA A 239 0.94 5.61 15.81
C ALA A 239 0.94 6.20 17.22
N LYS A 240 2.10 6.50 17.78
CA LYS A 240 2.26 7.06 19.14
C LYS A 240 1.50 6.29 20.20
N ASP A 241 1.60 4.96 20.15
CA ASP A 241 0.87 4.02 21.00
C ASP A 241 1.74 3.26 22.02
N GLY A 242 3.07 3.53 21.97
CA GLY A 242 4.05 2.87 22.84
C GLY A 242 4.66 1.61 22.22
N HIS A 243 4.24 1.21 21.01
CA HIS A 243 4.75 0.03 20.32
C HIS A 243 5.69 0.37 19.15
N GLU A 244 6.18 1.61 19.09
CA GLU A 244 6.98 2.11 17.95
C GLU A 244 8.23 1.28 17.67
N GLN A 245 8.87 0.76 18.73
CA GLN A 245 10.04 -0.11 18.57
C GLN A 245 9.64 -1.48 18.01
N PHE A 246 8.52 -2.04 18.46
CA PHE A 246 8.03 -3.31 17.93
C PHE A 246 7.69 -3.20 16.44
N TYR A 247 7.09 -2.09 15.99
CA TYR A 247 6.81 -1.89 14.56
C TYR A 247 8.07 -1.84 13.71
N LYS A 248 9.15 -1.21 14.21
CA LYS A 248 10.46 -1.25 13.54
C LYS A 248 11.03 -2.67 13.46
N ASP A 249 10.99 -3.39 14.58
CA ASP A 249 11.46 -4.78 14.65
C ASP A 249 10.64 -5.68 13.71
N CYS A 250 9.32 -5.49 13.67
CA CYS A 250 8.43 -6.22 12.78
C CYS A 250 8.69 -5.89 11.31
N ALA A 251 8.99 -4.61 10.99
CA ALA A 251 9.37 -4.21 9.63
C ALA A 251 10.68 -4.89 9.20
N ASP A 252 11.69 -4.91 10.06
CA ASP A 252 12.96 -5.57 9.78
C ASP A 252 12.80 -7.10 9.68
N THR A 253 11.99 -7.71 10.56
CA THR A 253 11.65 -9.13 10.47
C THR A 253 10.90 -9.45 9.18
N SER A 254 9.97 -8.60 8.75
CA SER A 254 9.25 -8.76 7.48
C SER A 254 10.19 -8.76 6.28
N ARG A 255 11.21 -7.89 6.26
CA ARG A 255 12.23 -7.89 5.19
C ARG A 255 13.00 -9.22 5.17
N VAL A 256 13.49 -9.67 6.33
CA VAL A 256 14.19 -10.97 6.46
C VAL A 256 13.28 -12.16 6.11
N PHE A 257 12.00 -12.09 6.46
CA PHE A 257 11.02 -13.10 6.08
C PHE A 257 10.88 -13.20 4.55
N LEU A 258 10.75 -12.07 3.85
CA LEU A 258 10.66 -12.05 2.38
C LEU A 258 11.89 -12.64 1.68
N HIS A 259 13.10 -12.53 2.28
CA HIS A 259 14.28 -13.20 1.77
C HIS A 259 14.12 -14.72 1.71
N ARG A 260 13.41 -15.30 2.69
CA ARG A 260 13.20 -16.74 2.81
C ARG A 260 11.98 -17.24 2.05
N ALA A 261 10.91 -16.40 2.00
CA ALA A 261 9.67 -16.75 1.33
C ALA A 261 9.77 -16.70 -0.20
N CYS A 262 10.63 -15.82 -0.74
CA CYS A 262 10.81 -15.69 -2.19
C CYS A 262 11.82 -16.70 -2.72
N HIS A 263 11.43 -17.47 -3.73
CA HIS A 263 12.27 -18.50 -4.34
C HIS A 263 13.58 -17.91 -4.89
N PRO A 264 14.74 -18.54 -4.62
CA PRO A 264 16.06 -17.94 -4.88
C PRO A 264 16.40 -17.76 -6.35
N VAL A 265 15.71 -18.44 -7.26
CA VAL A 265 15.95 -18.36 -8.71
C VAL A 265 14.88 -17.52 -9.41
N THR A 266 13.59 -17.77 -9.12
CA THR A 266 12.48 -17.11 -9.82
C THR A 266 12.01 -15.83 -9.15
N GLY A 267 12.24 -15.66 -7.85
CA GLY A 267 11.66 -14.59 -7.05
C GLY A 267 10.17 -14.80 -6.69
N LEU A 268 9.57 -15.91 -7.10
CA LEU A 268 8.17 -16.23 -6.78
C LEU A 268 8.03 -16.63 -5.31
N ASN A 269 6.87 -16.38 -4.72
CA ASN A 269 6.51 -16.77 -3.36
C ASN A 269 5.18 -17.52 -3.35
N ALA A 270 4.93 -18.33 -2.35
CA ALA A 270 3.62 -18.96 -2.14
C ALA A 270 2.59 -17.91 -1.68
N ASP A 271 1.30 -18.19 -1.90
CA ASP A 271 0.22 -17.37 -1.37
C ASP A 271 0.25 -17.36 0.17
N TYR A 272 0.52 -18.51 0.78
CA TYR A 272 0.62 -18.64 2.24
C TYR A 272 1.95 -19.26 2.66
N SER A 273 2.44 -18.87 3.83
CA SER A 273 3.72 -19.32 4.38
C SER A 273 3.67 -19.49 5.90
N ASP A 274 4.47 -20.41 6.42
CA ASP A 274 4.81 -20.40 7.84
C ASP A 274 5.65 -19.17 8.18
N PHE A 275 5.74 -18.78 9.44
CA PHE A 275 6.59 -17.67 9.89
C PHE A 275 8.08 -17.86 9.56
N SER A 276 8.51 -19.07 9.23
CA SER A 276 9.87 -19.32 8.72
C SER A 276 10.09 -18.87 7.27
N GLY A 277 9.02 -18.63 6.51
CA GLY A 277 9.03 -18.39 5.06
C GLY A 277 8.79 -19.65 4.22
N ALA A 278 8.66 -20.83 4.84
CA ALA A 278 8.30 -22.04 4.12
C ALA A 278 6.85 -21.97 3.63
N PRO A 279 6.54 -22.50 2.43
CA PRO A 279 5.18 -22.50 1.92
C PRO A 279 4.22 -23.27 2.84
N HIS A 280 3.03 -22.70 3.09
CA HIS A 280 2.00 -23.28 3.94
C HIS A 280 0.78 -23.69 3.10
N PRO A 281 0.61 -24.99 2.73
CA PRO A 281 -0.55 -25.44 1.98
C PRO A 281 -1.80 -25.47 2.88
N THR A 282 -2.92 -25.02 2.34
CA THR A 282 -4.23 -25.15 2.98
C THR A 282 -5.14 -26.10 2.16
N ARG A 283 -6.32 -26.45 2.71
CA ARG A 283 -7.30 -27.25 1.97
C ARG A 283 -7.82 -26.57 0.71
N TRP A 284 -7.82 -25.23 0.69
CA TRP A 284 -8.38 -24.42 -0.39
C TRP A 284 -7.33 -23.80 -1.28
N MET A 285 -6.06 -23.72 -0.84
CA MET A 285 -4.96 -23.10 -1.57
C MET A 285 -3.75 -24.04 -1.59
N PRO A 286 -3.48 -24.74 -2.70
CA PRO A 286 -2.24 -25.48 -2.89
C PRO A 286 -1.07 -24.51 -3.03
N VAL A 287 0.15 -24.99 -2.72
CA VAL A 287 1.36 -24.19 -2.88
C VAL A 287 1.53 -23.69 -4.31
N GLY A 288 1.77 -22.42 -4.47
CA GLY A 288 2.03 -21.78 -5.75
C GLY A 288 2.04 -20.25 -5.65
N PHE A 289 2.49 -19.62 -6.73
CA PHE A 289 2.42 -18.19 -6.92
C PHE A 289 1.13 -17.87 -7.67
N ARG A 290 0.21 -17.15 -7.00
CA ARG A 290 -1.13 -16.82 -7.53
C ARG A 290 -1.58 -15.47 -6.96
N PHE A 291 -2.80 -15.13 -7.09
CA PHE A 291 -3.57 -13.98 -6.59
C PHE A 291 -2.90 -13.11 -5.50
N ASP A 292 -2.86 -13.58 -4.25
CA ASP A 292 -2.30 -12.83 -3.12
C ASP A 292 -0.80 -12.58 -3.29
N SER A 293 -0.09 -13.55 -3.85
CA SER A 293 1.34 -13.44 -4.15
C SER A 293 1.68 -12.31 -5.12
N TRP A 294 0.76 -11.89 -5.99
CA TRP A 294 1.02 -10.79 -6.95
C TRP A 294 1.26 -9.46 -6.26
N ARG A 295 0.78 -9.27 -5.04
CA ARG A 295 1.00 -8.05 -4.25
C ARG A 295 2.44 -7.89 -3.76
N VAL A 296 3.16 -8.99 -3.58
CA VAL A 296 4.52 -8.98 -2.99
C VAL A 296 5.51 -8.13 -3.80
N PRO A 297 5.62 -8.22 -5.14
CA PRO A 297 6.50 -7.36 -5.93
C PRO A 297 6.23 -5.87 -5.73
N MET A 298 4.96 -5.47 -5.68
CA MET A 298 4.52 -4.10 -5.45
C MET A 298 4.86 -3.62 -4.03
N ASN A 299 4.70 -4.48 -3.02
CA ASN A 299 5.01 -4.17 -1.63
C ASN A 299 6.51 -3.99 -1.39
N ILE A 300 7.34 -4.84 -2.01
CA ILE A 300 8.81 -4.70 -1.98
C ILE A 300 9.23 -3.40 -2.67
N ALA A 301 8.61 -3.06 -3.79
CA ALA A 301 8.90 -1.82 -4.50
C ALA A 301 8.52 -0.58 -3.68
N MET A 302 7.42 -0.62 -2.97
CA MET A 302 7.01 0.43 -2.04
C MET A 302 8.04 0.63 -0.92
N ASP A 303 8.48 -0.46 -0.26
CA ASP A 303 9.47 -0.38 0.82
C ASP A 303 10.82 0.14 0.33
N TYR A 304 11.28 -0.32 -0.84
CA TYR A 304 12.49 0.18 -1.48
C TYR A 304 12.43 1.69 -1.71
N ASN A 305 11.31 2.16 -2.28
CA ASN A 305 11.12 3.57 -2.59
C ASN A 305 10.96 4.42 -1.33
N TRP A 306 10.14 4.00 -0.37
CA TRP A 306 9.82 4.81 0.79
C TRP A 306 10.94 4.87 1.81
N PHE A 307 11.53 3.73 2.19
CA PHE A 307 12.51 3.65 3.28
C PHE A 307 13.88 3.13 2.84
N GLY A 308 13.92 2.22 1.88
CA GLY A 308 15.15 1.73 1.27
C GLY A 308 16.14 1.11 2.26
N LYS A 309 15.64 0.38 3.24
CA LYS A 309 16.48 -0.22 4.29
C LYS A 309 17.11 -1.56 3.89
N ASP A 310 16.58 -2.20 2.85
CA ASP A 310 17.03 -3.54 2.38
C ASP A 310 17.38 -3.53 0.88
N LYS A 311 18.00 -2.43 0.41
CA LYS A 311 18.21 -2.17 -1.02
C LYS A 311 18.93 -3.27 -1.76
N SER A 312 19.97 -3.87 -1.15
CA SER A 312 20.78 -4.87 -1.84
C SER A 312 19.97 -6.09 -2.23
N TRP A 313 19.25 -6.67 -1.28
CA TRP A 313 18.41 -7.84 -1.55
C TRP A 313 17.23 -7.49 -2.47
N GLN A 314 16.59 -6.33 -2.25
CA GLN A 314 15.47 -5.89 -3.07
C GLN A 314 15.86 -5.72 -4.55
N GLN A 315 17.10 -5.24 -4.83
CA GLN A 315 17.63 -5.14 -6.19
C GLN A 315 17.83 -6.51 -6.83
N GLU A 316 18.43 -7.45 -6.11
CA GLU A 316 18.59 -8.83 -6.58
C GLU A 316 17.23 -9.53 -6.78
N TYR A 317 16.28 -9.30 -5.88
CA TYR A 317 14.91 -9.80 -6.02
C TYR A 317 14.25 -9.28 -7.30
N ALA A 318 14.22 -7.97 -7.51
CA ALA A 318 13.58 -7.36 -8.66
C ALA A 318 14.18 -7.85 -9.98
N LYS A 319 15.51 -8.01 -10.03
CA LYS A 319 16.22 -8.56 -11.19
C LYS A 319 15.82 -10.02 -11.47
N ARG A 320 15.82 -10.89 -10.45
CA ARG A 320 15.42 -12.30 -10.59
C ARG A 320 13.98 -12.42 -11.06
N PHE A 321 13.07 -11.70 -10.40
CA PHE A 321 11.64 -11.73 -10.69
C PHE A 321 11.33 -11.27 -12.13
N GLN A 322 11.91 -10.14 -12.56
CA GLN A 322 11.75 -9.65 -13.93
C GLN A 322 12.38 -10.59 -14.97
N ASN A 323 13.57 -11.13 -14.70
CA ASN A 323 14.22 -12.09 -15.60
C ASN A 323 13.39 -13.36 -15.76
N PHE A 324 12.80 -13.86 -14.67
CA PHE A 324 11.89 -14.99 -14.72
C PHE A 324 10.67 -14.69 -15.60
N LEU A 325 9.93 -13.62 -15.33
CA LEU A 325 8.75 -13.26 -16.13
C LEU A 325 9.11 -12.99 -17.60
N ARG A 326 10.24 -12.34 -17.86
CA ARG A 326 10.75 -12.13 -19.22
C ARG A 326 11.01 -13.45 -19.95
N SER A 327 11.51 -14.49 -19.26
CA SER A 327 11.73 -15.80 -19.86
C SER A 327 10.43 -16.51 -20.26
N LYS A 328 9.29 -16.08 -19.69
CA LYS A 328 7.94 -16.55 -20.04
C LYS A 328 7.28 -15.70 -21.13
N GLY A 329 7.94 -14.62 -21.56
CA GLY A 329 7.42 -13.65 -22.52
C GLY A 329 6.74 -12.47 -21.85
N ILE A 330 7.27 -11.26 -22.04
CA ILE A 330 6.85 -10.06 -21.30
C ILE A 330 5.38 -9.67 -21.54
N ASN A 331 4.82 -10.02 -22.70
CA ASN A 331 3.43 -9.74 -23.07
C ASN A 331 2.53 -10.98 -23.00
N THR A 332 3.04 -12.11 -22.46
CA THR A 332 2.34 -13.41 -22.54
C THR A 332 2.51 -14.28 -21.31
N PHE A 333 3.32 -13.89 -20.31
CA PHE A 333 3.47 -14.68 -19.10
C PHE A 333 2.10 -14.91 -18.43
N GLU A 334 1.92 -16.13 -17.95
CA GLU A 334 0.69 -16.55 -17.27
C GLU A 334 0.66 -16.03 -15.82
N ASP A 335 -0.49 -16.13 -15.18
CA ASP A 335 -0.79 -15.54 -13.87
C ASP A 335 -0.61 -16.51 -12.69
N GLN A 336 -0.34 -17.79 -12.94
CA GLN A 336 -0.09 -18.78 -11.90
C GLN A 336 1.12 -19.66 -12.25
N PHE A 337 1.96 -19.91 -11.24
CA PHE A 337 3.16 -20.72 -11.36
C PHE A 337 3.38 -21.58 -10.12
N ASN A 338 4.03 -22.73 -10.27
CA ASN A 338 4.78 -23.32 -9.18
C ASN A 338 5.98 -22.42 -8.84
N LEU A 339 6.53 -22.51 -7.63
CA LEU A 339 7.60 -21.60 -7.20
C LEU A 339 8.89 -21.73 -8.02
N ASP A 340 9.15 -22.90 -8.59
CA ASP A 340 10.28 -23.13 -9.51
C ASP A 340 10.05 -22.53 -10.92
N GLY A 341 8.85 -21.98 -11.16
CA GLY A 341 8.46 -21.38 -12.43
C GLY A 341 7.88 -22.37 -13.44
N SER A 342 7.65 -23.61 -13.07
CA SER A 342 6.88 -24.55 -13.89
C SER A 342 5.38 -24.22 -13.87
N ARG A 343 4.63 -24.75 -14.84
CA ARG A 343 3.18 -24.62 -14.88
C ARG A 343 2.56 -25.36 -13.70
N PRO A 344 1.57 -24.78 -12.98
CA PRO A 344 0.96 -25.45 -11.84
C PRO A 344 0.11 -26.66 -12.28
N ASP A 345 0.17 -27.76 -11.51
CA ASP A 345 -0.67 -28.94 -11.72
C ASP A 345 -2.15 -28.61 -11.45
N VAL A 346 -2.41 -27.73 -10.51
CA VAL A 346 -3.73 -27.26 -10.13
C VAL A 346 -3.87 -25.78 -10.49
N ILE A 347 -4.71 -25.50 -11.48
CA ILE A 347 -5.08 -24.14 -11.86
C ILE A 347 -6.28 -23.75 -11.00
N LEU A 348 -6.11 -22.74 -10.15
CA LEU A 348 -7.21 -22.14 -9.40
C LEU A 348 -7.95 -21.16 -10.29
N GLN A 349 -9.25 -21.07 -10.05
CA GLN A 349 -10.15 -20.28 -10.88
C GLN A 349 -10.51 -18.97 -10.20
N ALA A 350 -10.33 -17.89 -10.93
CA ALA A 350 -11.04 -16.67 -10.61
C ALA A 350 -12.40 -16.69 -11.34
N GLY A 351 -13.47 -16.57 -10.59
CA GLY A 351 -14.84 -16.46 -11.16
C GLY A 351 -15.32 -17.63 -12.03
N GLY A 352 -14.87 -18.84 -11.73
CA GLY A 352 -15.33 -20.05 -12.45
C GLY A 352 -14.59 -20.38 -13.75
N PHE A 353 -13.63 -19.58 -14.19
CA PHE A 353 -12.84 -19.80 -15.40
C PHE A 353 -11.56 -20.59 -15.12
N LYS A 354 -11.36 -21.72 -15.79
CA LYS A 354 -10.18 -22.61 -15.67
C LYS A 354 -9.10 -22.28 -16.71
N LYS A 355 -8.73 -21.00 -16.84
CA LYS A 355 -7.73 -20.61 -17.84
C LYS A 355 -6.69 -19.70 -17.19
N LEU A 356 -5.43 -19.98 -17.47
CA LEU A 356 -4.34 -19.05 -17.15
C LEU A 356 -4.41 -17.87 -18.11
N ARG A 357 -4.12 -16.68 -17.59
CA ARG A 357 -4.19 -15.42 -18.35
C ARG A 357 -2.90 -14.63 -18.19
N HIS A 358 -2.71 -13.69 -19.06
CA HIS A 358 -1.78 -12.59 -18.85
C HIS A 358 -2.50 -11.50 -18.05
N SER A 359 -2.64 -11.74 -16.73
CA SER A 359 -3.49 -10.93 -15.84
C SER A 359 -2.95 -9.51 -15.70
N LEU A 360 -3.86 -8.52 -15.84
CA LEU A 360 -3.55 -7.10 -15.65
C LEU A 360 -2.99 -6.83 -14.24
N GLY A 361 -3.50 -7.51 -13.21
CA GLY A 361 -3.02 -7.37 -11.84
C GLY A 361 -1.54 -7.75 -11.71
N LEU A 362 -1.14 -8.92 -12.24
CA LEU A 362 0.26 -9.34 -12.22
C LEU A 362 1.15 -8.48 -13.12
N VAL A 363 0.70 -8.12 -14.32
CA VAL A 363 1.43 -7.19 -15.21
C VAL A 363 1.72 -5.88 -14.48
N SER A 364 0.74 -5.38 -13.75
CA SER A 364 0.82 -4.12 -13.03
C SER A 364 1.82 -4.17 -11.87
N THR A 365 1.69 -5.17 -11.01
CA THR A 365 2.57 -5.30 -9.83
C THR A 365 4.00 -5.67 -10.22
N ALA A 366 4.18 -6.45 -11.30
CA ALA A 366 5.49 -6.74 -11.87
C ALA A 366 6.19 -5.47 -12.36
N ALA A 367 5.46 -4.55 -13.00
CA ALA A 367 6.02 -3.27 -13.45
C ALA A 367 6.52 -2.41 -12.28
N CYS A 368 5.94 -2.50 -11.07
CA CYS A 368 6.42 -1.78 -9.89
C CYS A 368 7.86 -2.12 -9.53
N THR A 369 8.35 -3.33 -9.84
CA THR A 369 9.75 -3.70 -9.59
C THR A 369 10.75 -2.90 -10.42
N SER A 370 10.30 -2.16 -11.44
CA SER A 370 11.14 -1.20 -12.20
C SER A 370 11.51 0.05 -11.38
N LEU A 371 10.85 0.31 -10.25
CA LEU A 371 11.33 1.27 -9.25
C LEU A 371 12.68 0.83 -8.64
N ILE A 372 12.93 -0.46 -8.59
CA ILE A 372 14.08 -1.11 -7.93
C ILE A 372 15.15 -1.47 -8.94
N ASN A 373 14.77 -2.24 -9.98
CA ASN A 373 15.71 -2.70 -11.01
C ASN A 373 16.09 -1.54 -11.95
N LYS A 374 17.38 -1.19 -11.96
CA LYS A 374 17.91 -0.07 -12.76
C LYS A 374 18.50 -0.50 -14.11
N GLU A 375 18.37 -1.77 -14.49
CA GLU A 375 18.72 -2.23 -15.84
C GLU A 375 17.76 -1.62 -16.86
N LYS A 376 18.30 -1.22 -18.03
CA LYS A 376 17.51 -0.55 -19.08
C LYS A 376 16.31 -1.38 -19.54
N ASN A 377 16.46 -2.69 -19.62
CA ASN A 377 15.40 -3.62 -20.00
C ASN A 377 14.26 -3.72 -18.97
N SER A 378 14.45 -3.25 -17.74
CA SER A 378 13.37 -3.14 -16.74
C SER A 378 12.21 -2.26 -17.22
N LEU A 379 12.48 -1.28 -18.08
CA LEU A 379 11.47 -0.38 -18.64
C LEU A 379 10.49 -1.10 -19.60
N ASP A 380 10.82 -2.28 -20.10
CA ASP A 380 9.88 -3.06 -20.92
C ASP A 380 8.62 -3.44 -20.12
N PHE A 381 8.74 -3.70 -18.80
CA PHE A 381 7.60 -3.93 -17.92
C PHE A 381 6.74 -2.67 -17.74
N VAL A 382 7.38 -1.51 -17.72
CA VAL A 382 6.68 -0.22 -17.65
C VAL A 382 5.90 0.03 -18.94
N HIS A 383 6.50 -0.31 -20.11
CA HIS A 383 5.83 -0.22 -21.40
C HIS A 383 4.68 -1.24 -21.51
N ALA A 384 4.85 -2.47 -21.00
CA ALA A 384 3.78 -3.46 -20.96
C ALA A 384 2.59 -2.94 -20.14
N LEU A 385 2.83 -2.42 -18.95
CA LEU A 385 1.77 -1.80 -18.14
C LEU A 385 1.14 -0.58 -18.82
N TRP A 386 1.95 0.27 -19.47
CA TRP A 386 1.43 1.45 -20.17
C TRP A 386 0.46 1.07 -21.27
N ASN A 387 0.73 -0.01 -21.99
CA ASN A 387 -0.11 -0.49 -23.09
C ASN A 387 -1.28 -1.36 -22.62
N ALA A 388 -1.22 -1.87 -21.39
CA ALA A 388 -2.29 -2.68 -20.83
C ALA A 388 -3.57 -1.87 -20.61
N LYS A 389 -4.71 -2.53 -20.73
CA LYS A 389 -6.04 -1.95 -20.60
C LYS A 389 -6.86 -2.72 -19.58
N LEU A 390 -7.70 -2.00 -18.84
CA LEU A 390 -8.72 -2.59 -17.98
C LEU A 390 -9.96 -2.90 -18.83
N GLU A 391 -9.97 -4.06 -19.44
CA GLU A 391 -11.05 -4.54 -20.33
C GLU A 391 -11.21 -6.06 -20.19
N PRO A 392 -12.34 -6.64 -20.60
CA PRO A 392 -12.54 -8.08 -20.58
C PRO A 392 -11.47 -8.82 -21.39
N TYR A 393 -10.98 -9.94 -20.86
CA TYR A 393 -10.08 -10.84 -21.57
C TYR A 393 -10.81 -11.54 -22.73
N GLU A 394 -10.05 -12.17 -23.63
CA GLU A 394 -10.60 -12.87 -24.80
C GLU A 394 -11.66 -13.93 -24.47
N ASP A 395 -11.57 -14.54 -23.29
CA ASP A 395 -12.53 -15.52 -22.80
C ASP A 395 -13.76 -14.92 -22.10
N GLY A 396 -13.88 -13.58 -22.08
CA GLY A 396 -14.96 -12.82 -21.46
C GLY A 396 -14.81 -12.63 -19.95
N TYR A 397 -13.73 -13.14 -19.32
CA TYR A 397 -13.45 -12.83 -17.93
C TYR A 397 -13.07 -11.35 -17.81
N PHE A 398 -13.57 -10.68 -16.78
CA PHE A 398 -13.28 -9.30 -16.48
C PHE A 398 -13.23 -9.09 -14.97
N ASP A 399 -12.13 -8.53 -14.47
CA ASP A 399 -11.94 -8.25 -13.06
C ASP A 399 -11.59 -6.78 -12.81
N PRO A 400 -12.58 -5.89 -12.74
CA PRO A 400 -12.34 -4.50 -12.40
C PRO A 400 -12.00 -4.30 -10.92
N TYR A 401 -12.25 -5.31 -10.07
CA TYR A 401 -11.95 -5.25 -8.65
C TYR A 401 -10.47 -5.54 -8.40
N TYR A 402 -10.03 -6.78 -8.49
CA TYR A 402 -8.66 -7.12 -8.09
C TYR A 402 -7.63 -6.62 -9.10
N ASP A 403 -7.78 -6.97 -10.38
CA ASP A 403 -6.93 -6.47 -11.45
C ASP A 403 -6.97 -4.93 -11.53
N GLY A 404 -8.16 -4.33 -11.43
CA GLY A 404 -8.33 -2.88 -11.51
C GLY A 404 -7.69 -2.13 -10.34
N LEU A 405 -7.86 -2.60 -9.11
CA LEU A 405 -7.26 -1.96 -7.94
C LEU A 405 -5.72 -2.07 -7.96
N LEU A 406 -5.17 -3.25 -8.29
CA LEU A 406 -3.71 -3.43 -8.44
C LEU A 406 -3.15 -2.58 -9.58
N TYR A 407 -3.88 -2.45 -10.68
CA TYR A 407 -3.52 -1.57 -11.79
C TYR A 407 -3.41 -0.11 -11.35
N LEU A 408 -4.40 0.40 -10.63
CA LEU A 408 -4.40 1.79 -10.16
C LEU A 408 -3.29 2.05 -9.13
N PHE A 409 -3.05 1.12 -8.19
CA PHE A 409 -1.92 1.19 -7.27
C PHE A 409 -0.58 1.27 -8.01
N SER A 410 -0.40 0.44 -9.02
CA SER A 410 0.85 0.39 -9.79
C SER A 410 1.06 1.66 -10.61
N LEU A 411 0.00 2.22 -11.20
CA LEU A 411 0.06 3.53 -11.86
C LEU A 411 0.47 4.65 -10.88
N MET A 412 -0.09 4.64 -9.65
CA MET A 412 0.29 5.62 -8.62
C MET A 412 1.74 5.45 -8.18
N GLN A 413 2.21 4.22 -7.97
CA GLN A 413 3.61 3.98 -7.58
C GLN A 413 4.59 4.45 -8.65
N LEU A 414 4.37 4.04 -9.91
CA LEU A 414 5.28 4.34 -11.01
C LEU A 414 5.23 5.81 -11.46
N SER A 415 4.13 6.51 -11.20
CA SER A 415 4.02 7.97 -11.45
C SER A 415 4.52 8.84 -10.28
N GLY A 416 4.99 8.24 -9.18
CA GLY A 416 5.40 8.97 -7.98
C GLY A 416 4.26 9.58 -7.18
N LYS A 417 3.02 9.14 -7.41
CA LYS A 417 1.81 9.60 -6.70
C LYS A 417 1.44 8.75 -5.48
N TYR A 418 2.14 7.64 -5.23
CA TYR A 418 1.98 6.83 -4.04
C TYR A 418 3.05 7.20 -3.01
N GLN A 419 2.64 7.98 -2.00
CA GLN A 419 3.58 8.72 -1.16
C GLN A 419 3.30 8.52 0.34
N ILE A 420 4.34 8.67 1.16
CA ILE A 420 4.16 8.85 2.60
C ILE A 420 3.55 10.23 2.84
N ILE A 421 2.34 10.25 3.37
CA ILE A 421 1.67 11.50 3.71
C ILE A 421 2.15 11.93 5.10
N LYS A 422 3.02 12.92 5.11
CA LYS A 422 3.62 13.48 6.34
C LYS A 422 2.67 14.48 6.98
N GLN A 423 2.69 14.55 8.31
CA GLN A 423 2.01 15.59 9.04
C GLN A 423 2.50 16.97 8.56
N GLN A 424 1.58 17.85 8.23
CA GLN A 424 1.93 19.22 7.87
C GLN A 424 2.47 19.93 9.14
N ALA A 425 3.61 20.60 9.01
CA ALA A 425 4.09 21.47 10.08
C ALA A 425 3.14 22.68 10.16
N HIS A 426 2.46 22.78 11.27
CA HIS A 426 1.62 23.94 11.60
C HIS A 426 2.46 25.12 12.06
#